data_e7d6e63d4549eb78d8905151536e5a68
#
_entry.id   e7d6e63d4549eb78d8905151536e5a68
#
_cell.length_a   1.000
_cell.length_b   1.000
_cell.length_c   1.000
_cell.angle_alpha   90.00
_cell.angle_beta   90.00
_cell.angle_gamma   90.00
#
_symmetry.space_group_name_H-M   'P 1'
#
loop_
_entity.id
_entity.type
_entity.pdbx_description
1 polymer ?
#
loop_
_entity_poly.entity_id
_entity_poly.type
_entity_poly.pdbx_seq_one_letter_code
_entity_poly.pdbx_strand_id
1 'polypeptide(L)'
;MAPDLHQRHERLVPDPDTPGAWIVRVGGADQSWIDPDDPTRLEFDYTERIADHLDVHRPAGERMRVIHVGGAGMCLARYVAFTRPTSPQIVCEPDTELTEEVRLKAPLPPRSGIKVRPVDGRSGIAAMREDFADVVILDAFDGARVPADLVTVEFFTDVLRILHADGIVVANLADSAPLTWTKRVVRAAGDVFSNVCLAAESSTLKGRRYGNIILAGSNGPLHEQELVRRCSGAAFPFRLISGEALTKLLADAAPFRDDDVEPSPGPPRGATFFS
;
A
#
# COMPACT_ATOMS: atom_id res chain seq x y z
N MET A 1 12.08 -42.85 3.36
CA MET A 1 10.76 -42.24 3.65
C MET A 1 10.89 -40.79 3.19
N ALA A 2 10.39 -40.47 2.00
CA ALA A 2 10.45 -39.12 1.44
C ALA A 2 9.50 -38.21 2.24
N PRO A 3 9.87 -36.95 2.53
CA PRO A 3 8.97 -36.06 3.20
C PRO A 3 7.76 -35.79 2.30
N ASP A 4 6.60 -35.83 2.91
CA ASP A 4 5.29 -35.60 2.28
C ASP A 4 5.22 -34.21 1.68
N LEU A 5 5.29 -34.13 0.34
CA LEU A 5 5.30 -32.90 -0.46
C LEU A 5 3.90 -32.23 -0.59
N HIS A 6 2.93 -32.63 0.24
CA HIS A 6 1.52 -32.20 0.09
C HIS A 6 0.94 -31.32 1.18
N GLN A 7 1.73 -30.75 2.08
CA GLN A 7 1.26 -29.62 2.88
C GLN A 7 1.72 -28.30 2.26
N ARG A 8 1.24 -27.97 1.05
CA ARG A 8 1.16 -26.58 0.63
C ARG A 8 0.16 -25.92 1.58
N HIS A 9 0.65 -25.12 2.51
CA HIS A 9 -0.24 -24.31 3.33
C HIS A 9 -1.06 -23.42 2.40
N GLU A 10 -2.37 -23.64 2.34
CA GLU A 10 -3.27 -22.78 1.60
C GLU A 10 -3.10 -21.34 2.11
N ARG A 11 -2.82 -20.43 1.19
CA ARG A 11 -2.62 -19.01 1.52
C ARG A 11 -3.91 -18.21 1.41
N LEU A 12 -4.89 -18.67 0.64
CA LEU A 12 -6.26 -18.17 0.66
C LEU A 12 -7.12 -19.09 1.51
N VAL A 13 -7.56 -18.58 2.65
CA VAL A 13 -8.47 -19.27 3.56
C VAL A 13 -9.84 -18.57 3.55
N PRO A 14 -10.97 -19.31 3.60
CA PRO A 14 -12.28 -18.68 3.72
C PRO A 14 -12.36 -17.84 4.99
N ASP A 15 -13.01 -16.68 4.91
CA ASP A 15 -13.33 -15.89 6.10
C ASP A 15 -14.44 -16.61 6.88
N PRO A 16 -14.26 -16.91 8.18
CA PRO A 16 -15.27 -17.60 8.98
C PRO A 16 -16.51 -16.75 9.25
N ASP A 17 -16.38 -15.43 9.22
CA ASP A 17 -17.42 -14.48 9.60
C ASP A 17 -18.17 -13.91 8.39
N THR A 18 -17.57 -13.99 7.19
CA THR A 18 -18.14 -13.46 5.95
C THR A 18 -18.17 -14.53 4.86
N PRO A 19 -19.31 -15.20 4.64
CA PRO A 19 -19.43 -16.20 3.59
C PRO A 19 -19.10 -15.63 2.20
N GLY A 20 -18.19 -16.30 1.48
CA GLY A 20 -17.72 -15.86 0.15
C GLY A 20 -16.48 -14.98 0.16
N ALA A 21 -16.12 -14.43 1.31
CA ALA A 21 -14.88 -13.67 1.46
C ALA A 21 -13.66 -14.57 1.76
N TRP A 22 -12.47 -14.03 1.51
CA TRP A 22 -11.21 -14.74 1.64
C TRP A 22 -10.18 -13.90 2.39
N ILE A 23 -9.44 -14.55 3.27
CA ILE A 23 -8.24 -13.99 3.92
C ILE A 23 -7.00 -14.51 3.17
N VAL A 24 -6.12 -13.62 2.77
CA VAL A 24 -4.81 -13.98 2.22
C VAL A 24 -3.80 -14.00 3.35
N ARG A 25 -3.27 -15.18 3.63
CA ARG A 25 -2.33 -15.40 4.74
C ARG A 25 -0.96 -15.82 4.22
N VAL A 26 0.07 -15.04 4.52
CA VAL A 26 1.45 -15.32 4.12
C VAL A 26 2.35 -15.26 5.34
N GLY A 27 3.16 -16.29 5.56
CA GLY A 27 4.07 -16.34 6.70
C GLY A 27 3.39 -16.31 8.08
N GLY A 28 2.10 -16.70 8.15
CA GLY A 28 1.31 -16.67 9.39
C GLY A 28 0.67 -15.33 9.72
N ALA A 29 0.80 -14.33 8.84
CA ALA A 29 0.15 -13.02 8.95
C ALA A 29 -0.92 -12.85 7.87
N ASP A 30 -2.04 -12.22 8.23
CA ASP A 30 -3.08 -11.86 7.28
C ASP A 30 -2.60 -10.64 6.47
N GLN A 31 -2.40 -10.83 5.17
CA GLN A 31 -1.83 -9.82 4.27
C GLN A 31 -2.89 -9.06 3.48
N SER A 32 -4.05 -9.68 3.27
CA SER A 32 -5.14 -9.08 2.51
C SER A 32 -6.46 -9.76 2.85
N TRP A 33 -7.53 -9.04 2.63
CA TRP A 33 -8.89 -9.56 2.71
C TRP A 33 -9.63 -9.24 1.40
N ILE A 34 -10.43 -10.17 0.91
CA ILE A 34 -11.09 -10.06 -0.39
C ILE A 34 -12.56 -10.47 -0.23
N ASP A 35 -13.48 -9.60 -0.60
CA ASP A 35 -14.87 -9.93 -0.90
C ASP A 35 -15.10 -9.77 -2.41
N PRO A 36 -15.22 -10.88 -3.16
CA PRO A 36 -15.48 -10.80 -4.60
C PRO A 36 -16.85 -10.20 -4.96
N ASP A 37 -17.83 -10.29 -4.05
CA ASP A 37 -19.19 -9.80 -4.25
C ASP A 37 -19.33 -8.32 -3.88
N ASP A 38 -18.52 -7.84 -2.93
CA ASP A 38 -18.44 -6.42 -2.57
C ASP A 38 -16.99 -5.93 -2.49
N PRO A 39 -16.36 -5.57 -3.61
CA PRO A 39 -15.00 -5.04 -3.62
C PRO A 39 -14.84 -3.67 -2.94
N THR A 40 -15.92 -3.02 -2.52
CA THR A 40 -15.85 -1.76 -1.77
C THR A 40 -15.65 -1.97 -0.28
N ARG A 41 -15.90 -3.17 0.22
CA ARG A 41 -15.62 -3.55 1.59
C ARG A 41 -14.11 -3.77 1.76
N LEU A 42 -13.47 -2.83 2.42
CA LEU A 42 -12.04 -2.86 2.73
C LEU A 42 -11.90 -3.17 4.24
N GLU A 43 -11.61 -4.43 4.57
CA GLU A 43 -11.63 -4.92 5.96
C GLU A 43 -10.49 -4.34 6.80
N PHE A 44 -9.36 -4.02 6.19
CA PHE A 44 -8.23 -3.45 6.92
C PHE A 44 -8.26 -1.92 6.87
N ASP A 45 -8.16 -1.28 8.04
CA ASP A 45 -8.20 0.18 8.18
C ASP A 45 -7.22 0.91 7.25
N TYR A 46 -6.02 0.34 7.03
CA TYR A 46 -5.04 0.96 6.16
C TYR A 46 -5.49 0.96 4.69
N THR A 47 -6.21 -0.07 4.24
CA THR A 47 -6.72 -0.13 2.87
C THR A 47 -7.80 0.91 2.62
N GLU A 48 -8.66 1.16 3.62
CA GLU A 48 -9.61 2.28 3.58
C GLU A 48 -8.89 3.63 3.48
N ARG A 49 -7.77 3.81 4.23
CA ARG A 49 -7.00 5.07 4.17
C ARG A 49 -6.35 5.25 2.81
N ILE A 50 -5.84 4.19 2.17
CA ILE A 50 -5.37 4.26 0.78
C ILE A 50 -6.53 4.62 -0.15
N ALA A 51 -7.69 3.99 -0.01
CA ALA A 51 -8.89 4.29 -0.81
C ALA A 51 -9.35 5.74 -0.64
N ASP A 52 -9.25 6.33 0.54
CA ASP A 52 -9.53 7.76 0.76
C ASP A 52 -8.66 8.66 -0.13
N HIS A 53 -7.37 8.36 -0.25
CA HIS A 53 -6.48 9.11 -1.15
C HIS A 53 -6.89 8.96 -2.61
N LEU A 54 -7.29 7.75 -3.03
CA LEU A 54 -7.79 7.51 -4.39
C LEU A 54 -9.06 8.31 -4.68
N ASP A 55 -10.01 8.29 -3.74
CA ASP A 55 -11.33 8.92 -3.88
C ASP A 55 -11.24 10.45 -3.90
N VAL A 56 -10.30 11.00 -3.14
CA VAL A 56 -10.05 12.44 -3.08
C VAL A 56 -9.29 12.92 -4.32
N HIS A 57 -8.36 12.10 -4.82
CA HIS A 57 -7.58 12.43 -6.02
C HIS A 57 -8.42 12.35 -7.30
N ARG A 58 -9.19 11.28 -7.48
CA ARG A 58 -10.13 11.07 -8.60
C ARG A 58 -11.43 10.48 -8.06
N PRO A 59 -12.57 11.15 -8.19
CA PRO A 59 -13.85 10.64 -7.74
C PRO A 59 -14.24 9.29 -8.37
N ALA A 60 -15.12 8.56 -7.70
CA ALA A 60 -15.69 7.34 -8.26
C ALA A 60 -16.36 7.62 -9.62
N GLY A 61 -16.20 6.71 -10.57
CA GLY A 61 -16.64 6.87 -11.97
C GLY A 61 -15.58 7.51 -12.88
N GLU A 62 -14.61 8.24 -12.35
CA GLU A 62 -13.53 8.82 -13.16
C GLU A 62 -12.42 7.79 -13.38
N ARG A 63 -12.14 7.52 -14.65
CA ARG A 63 -11.09 6.57 -15.03
C ARG A 63 -9.71 7.06 -14.64
N MET A 64 -8.89 6.17 -14.08
CA MET A 64 -7.49 6.44 -13.76
C MET A 64 -6.59 5.24 -14.06
N ARG A 65 -5.32 5.48 -14.36
CA ARG A 65 -4.33 4.39 -14.48
C ARG A 65 -3.61 4.22 -13.16
N VAL A 66 -3.68 3.00 -12.60
CA VAL A 66 -3.07 2.69 -11.31
C VAL A 66 -1.99 1.63 -11.47
N ILE A 67 -0.86 1.87 -10.82
CA ILE A 67 0.22 0.89 -10.65
C ILE A 67 0.22 0.44 -9.20
N HIS A 68 0.13 -0.85 -8.97
CA HIS A 68 0.24 -1.45 -7.65
C HIS A 68 1.60 -2.14 -7.52
N VAL A 69 2.39 -1.72 -6.55
CA VAL A 69 3.62 -2.37 -6.13
C VAL A 69 3.29 -3.24 -4.93
N GLY A 70 3.30 -4.56 -5.15
CA GLY A 70 2.66 -5.53 -4.29
C GLY A 70 1.18 -5.73 -4.65
N GLY A 71 0.68 -6.92 -4.45
CA GLY A 71 -0.67 -7.23 -4.90
C GLY A 71 -1.44 -8.18 -4.01
N ALA A 72 -0.76 -9.09 -3.33
CA ALA A 72 -1.40 -10.13 -2.52
C ALA A 72 -2.78 -10.57 -3.04
N GLY A 73 -3.88 -10.22 -2.32
CA GLY A 73 -5.25 -10.49 -2.72
C GLY A 73 -5.83 -9.56 -3.80
N MET A 74 -5.08 -8.52 -4.20
CA MET A 74 -5.54 -7.48 -5.15
C MET A 74 -6.80 -6.72 -4.66
N CYS A 75 -7.01 -6.57 -3.34
CA CYS A 75 -8.19 -5.91 -2.80
C CYS A 75 -8.33 -4.46 -3.33
N LEU A 76 -7.27 -3.65 -3.28
CA LEU A 76 -7.28 -2.28 -3.81
C LEU A 76 -7.47 -2.23 -5.33
N ALA A 77 -6.89 -3.20 -6.07
CA ALA A 77 -7.11 -3.26 -7.51
C ALA A 77 -8.57 -3.62 -7.85
N ARG A 78 -9.22 -4.48 -7.07
CA ARG A 78 -10.65 -4.80 -7.18
C ARG A 78 -11.52 -3.60 -6.84
N TYR A 79 -11.17 -2.87 -5.77
CA TYR A 79 -11.82 -1.62 -5.38
C TYR A 79 -11.81 -0.60 -6.54
N VAL A 80 -10.64 -0.38 -7.14
CA VAL A 80 -10.50 0.53 -8.30
C VAL A 80 -11.31 0.03 -9.50
N ALA A 81 -11.25 -1.26 -9.83
CA ALA A 81 -12.00 -1.84 -10.95
C ALA A 81 -13.51 -1.69 -10.79
N PHE A 82 -14.01 -1.79 -9.56
CA PHE A 82 -15.43 -1.66 -9.23
C PHE A 82 -15.89 -0.19 -9.23
N THR A 83 -15.17 0.66 -8.51
CA THR A 83 -15.54 2.08 -8.34
C THR A 83 -15.23 2.94 -9.56
N ARG A 84 -14.27 2.53 -10.41
CA ARG A 84 -13.80 3.24 -11.62
C ARG A 84 -13.66 2.28 -12.80
N PRO A 85 -14.79 1.81 -13.35
CA PRO A 85 -14.78 0.82 -14.45
C PRO A 85 -13.88 1.26 -15.61
N THR A 86 -13.24 0.27 -16.24
CA THR A 86 -12.31 0.47 -17.39
C THR A 86 -10.97 1.15 -17.04
N SER A 87 -10.68 1.42 -15.79
CA SER A 87 -9.38 1.90 -15.34
C SER A 87 -8.29 0.87 -15.64
N PRO A 88 -7.24 1.22 -16.41
CA PRO A 88 -6.15 0.27 -16.65
C PRO A 88 -5.26 0.18 -15.41
N GLN A 89 -4.99 -1.04 -14.98
CA GLN A 89 -4.20 -1.30 -13.78
C GLN A 89 -3.07 -2.30 -14.07
N ILE A 90 -1.91 -2.07 -13.48
CA ILE A 90 -0.79 -3.02 -13.49
C ILE A 90 -0.47 -3.33 -12.03
N VAL A 91 -0.43 -4.62 -11.70
CA VAL A 91 0.00 -5.13 -10.40
C VAL A 91 1.36 -5.78 -10.58
N CYS A 92 2.39 -5.27 -9.93
CA CYS A 92 3.72 -5.88 -9.84
C CYS A 92 3.73 -6.80 -8.63
N GLU A 93 3.62 -8.12 -8.86
CA GLU A 93 3.55 -9.16 -7.83
C GLU A 93 4.47 -10.31 -8.23
N PRO A 94 5.62 -10.49 -7.55
CA PRO A 94 6.58 -11.53 -7.90
C PRO A 94 6.10 -12.93 -7.54
N ASP A 95 5.19 -13.09 -6.56
CA ASP A 95 4.67 -14.38 -6.13
C ASP A 95 3.60 -14.91 -7.11
N THR A 96 4.08 -15.65 -8.09
CA THR A 96 3.21 -16.24 -9.13
C THR A 96 2.28 -17.31 -8.58
N GLU A 97 2.72 -18.08 -7.57
CA GLU A 97 1.90 -19.13 -6.97
C GLU A 97 0.73 -18.52 -6.19
N LEU A 98 0.97 -17.43 -5.43
CA LEU A 98 -0.09 -16.69 -4.76
C LEU A 98 -1.07 -16.10 -5.79
N THR A 99 -0.55 -15.51 -6.86
CA THR A 99 -1.38 -14.94 -7.94
C THR A 99 -2.29 -16.00 -8.56
N GLU A 100 -1.78 -17.21 -8.83
CA GLU A 100 -2.57 -18.32 -9.38
C GLU A 100 -3.64 -18.79 -8.39
N GLU A 101 -3.30 -18.93 -7.10
CA GLU A 101 -4.27 -19.31 -6.07
C GLU A 101 -5.39 -18.28 -5.93
N VAL A 102 -5.07 -16.98 -5.93
CA VAL A 102 -6.05 -15.89 -5.91
C VAL A 102 -6.96 -15.94 -7.12
N ARG A 103 -6.41 -16.16 -8.32
CA ARG A 103 -7.20 -16.27 -9.56
C ARG A 103 -8.15 -17.47 -9.56
N LEU A 104 -7.74 -18.56 -8.92
CA LEU A 104 -8.56 -19.77 -8.85
C LEU A 104 -9.72 -19.62 -7.87
N LYS A 105 -9.45 -19.11 -6.65
CA LYS A 105 -10.44 -19.05 -5.55
C LYS A 105 -11.27 -17.76 -5.57
N ALA A 106 -10.68 -16.66 -5.97
CA ALA A 106 -11.32 -15.35 -6.09
C ALA A 106 -11.00 -14.73 -7.46
N PRO A 107 -11.58 -15.23 -8.56
CA PRO A 107 -11.27 -14.78 -9.90
C PRO A 107 -11.51 -13.27 -10.06
N LEU A 108 -10.68 -12.63 -10.88
CA LEU A 108 -10.87 -11.23 -11.23
C LEU A 108 -12.09 -11.05 -12.13
N PRO A 109 -12.88 -9.98 -11.94
CA PRO A 109 -14.03 -9.70 -12.81
C PRO A 109 -13.61 -9.60 -14.28
N PRO A 110 -14.42 -10.11 -15.22
CA PRO A 110 -14.16 -9.93 -16.64
C PRO A 110 -14.01 -8.43 -16.98
N ARG A 111 -13.00 -8.10 -17.78
CA ARG A 111 -12.69 -6.72 -18.21
C ARG A 111 -12.36 -5.76 -17.05
N SER A 112 -11.89 -6.27 -15.92
CA SER A 112 -11.47 -5.47 -14.74
C SER A 112 -10.38 -4.44 -15.05
N GLY A 113 -9.66 -4.58 -16.17
CA GLY A 113 -8.51 -3.72 -16.49
C GLY A 113 -7.23 -4.11 -15.76
N ILE A 114 -7.29 -5.09 -14.84
CA ILE A 114 -6.15 -5.51 -13.99
C ILE A 114 -5.24 -6.45 -14.78
N LYS A 115 -3.95 -6.11 -14.84
CA LYS A 115 -2.88 -6.94 -15.42
C LYS A 115 -1.82 -7.20 -14.36
N VAL A 116 -1.68 -8.46 -13.95
CA VAL A 116 -0.61 -8.85 -13.03
C VAL A 116 0.66 -9.16 -13.84
N ARG A 117 1.78 -8.58 -13.40
CA ARG A 117 3.12 -8.83 -13.93
C ARG A 117 3.93 -9.55 -12.85
N PRO A 118 4.55 -10.69 -13.16
CA PRO A 118 5.37 -11.46 -12.22
C PRO A 118 6.77 -10.84 -12.08
N VAL A 119 6.82 -9.63 -11.54
CA VAL A 119 8.04 -8.84 -11.35
C VAL A 119 7.99 -8.17 -9.98
N ASP A 120 9.15 -7.92 -9.39
CA ASP A 120 9.24 -7.10 -8.18
C ASP A 120 8.89 -5.63 -8.47
N GLY A 121 8.61 -4.88 -7.40
CA GLY A 121 8.16 -3.50 -7.52
C GLY A 121 9.18 -2.57 -8.14
N ARG A 122 10.46 -2.70 -7.75
CA ARG A 122 11.55 -1.86 -8.25
C ARG A 122 11.74 -2.03 -9.76
N SER A 123 11.89 -3.27 -10.21
CA SER A 123 12.02 -3.61 -11.63
C SER A 123 10.79 -3.22 -12.43
N GLY A 124 9.59 -3.43 -11.85
CA GLY A 124 8.32 -3.06 -12.47
C GLY A 124 8.21 -1.58 -12.76
N ILE A 125 8.52 -0.72 -11.78
CA ILE A 125 8.50 0.74 -11.93
C ILE A 125 9.58 1.21 -12.92
N ALA A 126 10.81 0.71 -12.80
CA ALA A 126 11.92 1.10 -13.67
C ALA A 126 11.64 0.81 -15.17
N ALA A 127 10.91 -0.27 -15.47
CA ALA A 127 10.55 -0.66 -16.83
C ALA A 127 9.38 0.14 -17.44
N MET A 128 8.72 1.02 -16.68
CA MET A 128 7.61 1.83 -17.18
C MET A 128 8.12 3.11 -17.85
N ARG A 129 7.40 3.56 -18.87
CA ARG A 129 7.68 4.84 -19.54
C ARG A 129 7.34 6.03 -18.65
N GLU A 130 7.91 7.16 -18.95
CA GLU A 130 7.56 8.44 -18.33
C GLU A 130 6.10 8.81 -18.58
N ASP A 131 5.52 9.61 -17.68
CA ASP A 131 4.17 10.19 -17.81
C ASP A 131 3.13 9.11 -18.17
N PHE A 132 2.99 8.12 -17.29
CA PHE A 132 2.24 6.90 -17.57
C PHE A 132 1.07 6.65 -16.62
N ALA A 133 1.18 7.02 -15.35
CA ALA A 133 0.24 6.66 -14.31
C ALA A 133 -0.36 7.88 -13.58
N ASP A 134 -1.63 7.77 -13.18
CA ASP A 134 -2.28 8.74 -12.30
C ASP A 134 -1.92 8.43 -10.82
N VAL A 135 -1.79 7.15 -10.49
CA VAL A 135 -1.55 6.71 -9.12
C VAL A 135 -0.55 5.55 -9.09
N VAL A 136 0.38 5.62 -8.13
CA VAL A 136 1.19 4.48 -7.70
C VAL A 136 0.82 4.13 -6.27
N ILE A 137 0.43 2.89 -6.01
CA ILE A 137 0.20 2.34 -4.68
C ILE A 137 1.37 1.43 -4.33
N LEU A 138 2.06 1.73 -3.23
CA LEU A 138 3.08 0.88 -2.63
C LEU A 138 2.48 0.16 -1.43
N ASP A 139 2.16 -1.12 -1.60
CA ASP A 139 1.63 -2.00 -0.56
C ASP A 139 2.32 -3.37 -0.67
N ALA A 140 3.66 -3.34 -0.52
CA ALA A 140 4.53 -4.50 -0.67
C ALA A 140 5.23 -4.83 0.64
N PHE A 141 5.14 -6.10 1.03
CA PHE A 141 5.76 -6.62 2.24
C PHE A 141 6.50 -7.93 1.93
N ASP A 142 7.70 -8.05 2.46
CA ASP A 142 8.40 -9.32 2.60
C ASP A 142 8.23 -9.81 4.04
N GLY A 143 7.36 -10.81 4.23
CA GLY A 143 6.82 -11.17 5.54
C GLY A 143 6.06 -9.99 6.15
N ALA A 144 6.61 -9.40 7.20
CA ALA A 144 6.01 -8.27 7.91
C ALA A 144 6.80 -6.97 7.74
N ARG A 145 7.64 -6.86 6.71
CA ARG A 145 8.54 -5.72 6.52
C ARG A 145 8.40 -5.14 5.12
N VAL A 146 8.38 -3.82 5.04
CA VAL A 146 8.49 -3.13 3.75
C VAL A 146 9.91 -3.33 3.21
N PRO A 147 10.07 -3.79 1.96
CA PRO A 147 11.39 -3.96 1.33
C PRO A 147 12.19 -2.65 1.28
N ALA A 148 13.48 -2.76 1.55
CA ALA A 148 14.37 -1.62 1.67
C ALA A 148 14.47 -0.79 0.38
N ASP A 149 14.53 -1.46 -0.76
CA ASP A 149 14.71 -0.87 -2.09
C ASP A 149 13.49 -0.12 -2.64
N LEU A 150 12.36 -0.18 -1.93
CA LEU A 150 11.10 0.49 -2.31
C LEU A 150 10.85 1.80 -1.53
N VAL A 151 11.82 2.30 -0.77
CA VAL A 151 11.65 3.48 0.10
C VAL A 151 12.80 4.49 0.00
N THR A 152 13.59 4.42 -1.06
CA THR A 152 14.75 5.30 -1.29
C THR A 152 14.39 6.53 -2.13
N VAL A 153 15.23 7.55 -2.09
CA VAL A 153 15.11 8.73 -2.97
C VAL A 153 15.10 8.30 -4.44
N GLU A 154 15.94 7.33 -4.79
CA GLU A 154 16.06 6.81 -6.15
C GLU A 154 14.79 6.10 -6.60
N PHE A 155 14.16 5.29 -5.72
CA PHE A 155 12.87 4.67 -6.01
C PHE A 155 11.75 5.70 -6.18
N PHE A 156 11.65 6.67 -5.27
CA PHE A 156 10.64 7.73 -5.41
C PHE A 156 10.87 8.61 -6.64
N THR A 157 12.12 8.80 -7.06
CA THR A 157 12.45 9.49 -8.33
C THR A 157 11.92 8.71 -9.54
N ASP A 158 12.07 7.39 -9.55
CA ASP A 158 11.50 6.54 -10.60
C ASP A 158 9.96 6.56 -10.57
N VAL A 159 9.36 6.56 -9.36
CA VAL A 159 7.91 6.72 -9.20
C VAL A 159 7.44 8.07 -9.75
N LEU A 160 8.11 9.17 -9.41
CA LEU A 160 7.77 10.50 -9.94
C LEU A 160 7.88 10.54 -11.47
N ARG A 161 8.91 9.94 -12.04
CA ARG A 161 9.12 9.87 -13.49
C ARG A 161 7.94 9.25 -14.22
N ILE A 162 7.34 8.21 -13.66
CA ILE A 162 6.20 7.53 -14.30
C ILE A 162 4.84 8.18 -13.99
N LEU A 163 4.73 9.03 -12.99
CA LEU A 163 3.49 9.72 -12.65
C LEU A 163 3.21 10.87 -13.63
N HIS A 164 1.93 11.11 -13.90
CA HIS A 164 1.47 12.37 -14.51
C HIS A 164 1.77 13.54 -13.58
N ALA A 165 1.73 14.76 -14.10
CA ALA A 165 2.13 15.98 -13.37
C ALA A 165 1.38 16.19 -12.03
N ASP A 166 0.13 15.76 -11.95
CA ASP A 166 -0.72 15.80 -10.76
C ASP A 166 -0.86 14.43 -10.07
N GLY A 167 -0.16 13.41 -10.60
CA GLY A 167 -0.25 12.05 -10.08
C GLY A 167 0.24 11.91 -8.64
N ILE A 168 -0.25 10.90 -7.95
CA ILE A 168 0.07 10.64 -6.54
C ILE A 168 0.74 9.29 -6.33
N VAL A 169 1.64 9.23 -5.35
CA VAL A 169 2.06 7.97 -4.72
C VAL A 169 1.39 7.84 -3.36
N VAL A 170 0.87 6.65 -3.05
CA VAL A 170 0.35 6.31 -1.71
C VAL A 170 1.04 5.04 -1.24
N ALA A 171 1.72 5.10 -0.11
CA ALA A 171 2.51 3.99 0.41
C ALA A 171 2.01 3.53 1.79
N ASN A 172 1.82 2.23 1.94
CA ASN A 172 1.61 1.59 3.23
C ASN A 172 2.96 1.25 3.85
N LEU A 173 3.27 1.91 4.94
CA LEU A 173 4.46 1.68 5.76
C LEU A 173 4.05 1.00 7.07
N ALA A 174 4.99 0.34 7.73
CA ALA A 174 4.74 -0.27 9.03
C ALA A 174 5.91 0.03 9.99
N ASP A 175 5.60 0.64 11.14
CA ASP A 175 6.59 1.07 12.12
C ASP A 175 5.96 1.24 13.51
N SER A 176 6.80 1.60 14.47
CA SER A 176 6.42 2.02 15.82
C SER A 176 7.29 3.17 16.27
N ALA A 177 6.81 3.98 17.24
CA ALA A 177 7.62 5.05 17.76
C ALA A 177 8.98 4.56 18.28
N PRO A 178 10.05 5.36 18.06
CA PRO A 178 10.06 6.78 17.70
C PRO A 178 9.95 7.08 16.20
N LEU A 179 9.54 6.12 15.36
CA LEU A 179 9.34 6.25 13.92
C LEU A 179 10.63 6.63 13.16
N THR A 180 11.77 6.17 13.63
CA THR A 180 13.07 6.53 13.04
C THR A 180 13.18 6.10 11.61
N TRP A 181 12.72 4.89 11.30
CA TRP A 181 12.69 4.36 9.95
C TRP A 181 11.70 5.14 9.07
N THR A 182 10.47 5.32 9.53
CA THR A 182 9.43 6.08 8.80
C THR A 182 9.87 7.52 8.50
N LYS A 183 10.53 8.19 9.45
CA LYS A 183 11.03 9.57 9.23
C LYS A 183 12.02 9.63 8.07
N ARG A 184 12.88 8.63 7.92
CA ARG A 184 13.83 8.53 6.81
C ARG A 184 13.11 8.29 5.47
N VAL A 185 12.08 7.43 5.46
CA VAL A 185 11.24 7.21 4.26
C VAL A 185 10.51 8.49 3.85
N VAL A 186 9.88 9.18 4.81
CA VAL A 186 9.14 10.42 4.54
C VAL A 186 10.09 11.52 4.06
N ARG A 187 11.33 11.56 4.58
CA ARG A 187 12.36 12.48 4.10
C ARG A 187 12.76 12.14 2.66
N ALA A 188 12.92 10.85 2.32
CA ALA A 188 13.22 10.43 0.96
C ALA A 188 12.11 10.82 -0.03
N ALA A 189 10.85 10.65 0.36
CA ALA A 189 9.71 11.13 -0.44
C ALA A 189 9.69 12.67 -0.56
N GLY A 190 9.99 13.40 0.54
CA GLY A 190 10.03 14.86 0.57
C GLY A 190 11.17 15.50 -0.21
N ASP A 191 12.26 14.75 -0.48
CA ASP A 191 13.33 15.19 -1.39
C ASP A 191 12.89 15.13 -2.87
N VAL A 192 11.81 14.40 -3.19
CA VAL A 192 11.33 14.15 -4.55
C VAL A 192 10.00 14.83 -4.84
N PHE A 193 9.04 14.78 -3.91
CA PHE A 193 7.70 15.35 -4.08
C PHE A 193 7.57 16.67 -3.35
N SER A 194 6.92 17.65 -4.01
CA SER A 194 6.68 18.98 -3.44
C SER A 194 5.67 18.96 -2.28
N ASN A 195 4.73 18.05 -2.31
CA ASN A 195 3.70 17.88 -1.30
C ASN A 195 3.76 16.47 -0.73
N VAL A 196 3.90 16.37 0.59
CA VAL A 196 3.96 15.08 1.30
C VAL A 196 3.09 15.18 2.55
N CYS A 197 2.31 14.14 2.82
CA CYS A 197 1.58 13.97 4.06
C CYS A 197 1.68 12.55 4.60
N LEU A 198 1.41 12.40 5.88
CA LEU A 198 1.47 11.15 6.62
C LEU A 198 0.18 10.97 7.41
N ALA A 199 -0.43 9.80 7.36
CA ALA A 199 -1.58 9.46 8.19
C ALA A 199 -1.30 8.20 9.00
N ALA A 200 -1.58 8.22 10.30
CA ALA A 200 -1.46 7.07 11.18
C ALA A 200 -2.42 7.18 12.37
N GLU A 201 -2.71 6.04 12.98
CA GLU A 201 -3.45 6.05 14.24
C GLU A 201 -2.68 6.77 15.35
N SER A 202 -3.41 7.45 16.23
CA SER A 202 -2.83 8.14 17.39
C SER A 202 -2.07 7.21 18.34
N SER A 203 -2.44 5.93 18.39
CA SER A 203 -1.76 4.87 19.16
C SER A 203 -0.35 4.61 18.63
N THR A 204 -0.21 4.49 17.30
CA THR A 204 1.06 4.27 16.60
C THR A 204 1.96 5.50 16.72
N LEU A 205 1.41 6.70 16.48
CA LEU A 205 2.16 7.97 16.62
C LEU A 205 2.69 8.21 18.05
N LYS A 206 1.97 7.74 19.07
CA LYS A 206 2.35 7.86 20.50
C LYS A 206 3.21 6.68 20.99
N GLY A 207 3.58 5.74 20.13
CA GLY A 207 4.42 4.60 20.49
C GLY A 207 3.75 3.52 21.33
N ARG A 208 2.43 3.48 21.32
CA ARG A 208 1.66 2.50 22.11
C ARG A 208 1.50 1.17 21.39
N ARG A 209 1.58 1.19 20.05
CA ARG A 209 1.51 -0.02 19.21
C ARG A 209 2.35 0.15 17.94
N TYR A 210 2.78 -0.97 17.39
CA TYR A 210 3.21 -1.09 16.01
C TYR A 210 1.98 -1.01 15.11
N GLY A 211 2.07 -0.36 13.95
CA GLY A 211 0.91 -0.23 13.08
C GLY A 211 1.26 0.38 11.72
N ASN A 212 0.23 0.44 10.89
CA ASN A 212 0.32 0.99 9.54
C ASN A 212 0.41 2.52 9.57
N ILE A 213 1.16 3.04 8.63
CA ILE A 213 1.38 4.47 8.42
C ILE A 213 1.24 4.73 6.93
N ILE A 214 0.30 5.56 6.54
CA ILE A 214 0.05 5.88 5.14
C ILE A 214 0.79 7.17 4.80
N LEU A 215 1.75 7.05 3.87
CA LEU A 215 2.48 8.15 3.27
C LEU A 215 1.85 8.48 1.92
N ALA A 216 1.60 9.76 1.63
CA ALA A 216 1.26 10.20 0.30
C ALA A 216 2.21 11.30 -0.17
N GLY A 217 2.56 11.27 -1.47
CA GLY A 217 3.42 12.24 -2.12
C GLY A 217 2.90 12.64 -3.50
N SER A 218 3.04 13.92 -3.87
CA SER A 218 2.64 14.45 -5.17
C SER A 218 3.34 15.78 -5.48
N ASN A 219 3.44 16.15 -6.75
CA ASN A 219 3.74 17.51 -7.15
C ASN A 219 2.47 18.35 -7.38
N GLY A 220 1.31 17.69 -7.47
CA GLY A 220 -0.02 18.31 -7.41
C GLY A 220 -0.59 18.41 -5.99
N PRO A 221 -1.82 18.90 -5.84
CA PRO A 221 -2.47 19.03 -4.53
C PRO A 221 -2.85 17.66 -3.95
N LEU A 222 -2.61 17.47 -2.64
CA LEU A 222 -3.03 16.26 -1.91
C LEU A 222 -4.41 16.38 -1.25
N HIS A 223 -5.09 17.53 -1.40
CA HIS A 223 -6.44 17.79 -0.85
C HIS A 223 -6.56 17.49 0.67
N GLU A 224 -5.58 17.88 1.45
CA GLU A 224 -5.41 17.52 2.87
C GLU A 224 -6.64 17.79 3.74
N GLN A 225 -7.40 18.86 3.48
CA GLN A 225 -8.61 19.18 4.26
C GLN A 225 -9.67 18.07 4.16
N GLU A 226 -9.85 17.50 2.97
CA GLU A 226 -10.78 16.38 2.75
C GLU A 226 -10.25 15.11 3.39
N LEU A 227 -8.96 14.82 3.25
CA LEU A 227 -8.32 13.68 3.89
C LEU A 227 -8.42 13.75 5.42
N VAL A 228 -8.25 14.94 6.03
CA VAL A 228 -8.45 15.11 7.48
C VAL A 228 -9.88 14.74 7.88
N ARG A 229 -10.89 15.16 7.13
CA ARG A 229 -12.29 14.81 7.42
C ARG A 229 -12.53 13.30 7.36
N ARG A 230 -12.05 12.63 6.33
CA ARG A 230 -12.18 11.18 6.14
C ARG A 230 -11.43 10.42 7.23
N CYS A 231 -10.18 10.73 7.46
CA CYS A 231 -9.36 10.12 8.52
C CYS A 231 -9.97 10.26 9.92
N SER A 232 -10.58 11.41 10.22
CA SER A 232 -11.19 11.67 11.53
C SER A 232 -12.54 10.99 11.70
N GLY A 233 -13.27 10.75 10.61
CA GLY A 233 -14.59 10.09 10.60
C GLY A 233 -14.54 8.57 10.58
N ALA A 234 -13.36 7.95 10.48
CA ALA A 234 -13.19 6.52 10.46
C ALA A 234 -13.51 5.86 11.80
N ALA A 235 -13.88 4.56 11.78
CA ALA A 235 -14.11 3.77 12.99
C ALA A 235 -12.87 3.75 13.90
N PHE A 236 -11.69 3.65 13.29
CA PHE A 236 -10.40 3.85 13.96
C PHE A 236 -9.73 5.11 13.39
N PRO A 237 -9.84 6.27 14.08
CA PRO A 237 -9.41 7.53 13.53
C PRO A 237 -7.89 7.61 13.31
N PHE A 238 -7.51 7.94 12.09
CA PHE A 238 -6.16 8.30 11.73
C PHE A 238 -5.95 9.82 11.84
N ARG A 239 -4.77 10.20 12.24
CA ARG A 239 -4.35 11.60 12.26
C ARG A 239 -3.48 11.89 11.04
N LEU A 240 -3.92 12.83 10.21
CA LEU A 240 -3.10 13.36 9.12
C LEU A 240 -2.09 14.36 9.67
N ILE A 241 -0.85 14.27 9.20
CA ILE A 241 0.27 15.15 9.53
C ILE A 241 0.86 15.65 8.22
N SER A 242 0.94 16.98 8.05
CA SER A 242 1.50 17.65 6.87
C SER A 242 2.14 18.99 7.27
N GLY A 243 2.74 19.68 6.32
CA GLY A 243 3.27 21.02 6.49
C GLY A 243 4.25 21.15 7.66
N GLU A 244 4.09 22.20 8.50
CA GLU A 244 4.98 22.47 9.61
C GLU A 244 5.02 21.33 10.66
N ALA A 245 3.87 20.67 10.88
CA ALA A 245 3.81 19.54 11.81
C ALA A 245 4.62 18.34 11.31
N LEU A 246 4.61 18.09 10.00
CA LEU A 246 5.44 17.06 9.38
C LEU A 246 6.93 17.43 9.47
N THR A 247 7.28 18.67 9.15
CA THR A 247 8.66 19.16 9.28
C THR A 247 9.21 18.98 10.68
N LYS A 248 8.42 19.31 11.70
CA LYS A 248 8.80 19.08 13.12
C LYS A 248 8.95 17.59 13.47
N LEU A 249 8.09 16.73 12.93
CA LEU A 249 8.18 15.30 13.15
C LEU A 249 9.46 14.71 12.55
N LEU A 250 9.85 15.17 11.37
CA LEU A 250 11.03 14.66 10.65
C LEU A 250 12.34 15.09 11.33
N ALA A 251 12.37 16.25 11.94
CA ALA A 251 13.58 16.85 12.56
C ALA A 251 14.81 16.74 11.62
N ASP A 252 15.90 16.13 12.08
CA ASP A 252 17.15 15.99 11.34
C ASP A 252 17.29 14.62 10.65
N ALA A 253 16.20 13.90 10.41
CA ALA A 253 16.25 12.60 9.75
C ALA A 253 16.86 12.72 8.35
N ALA A 254 17.88 11.93 8.05
CA ALA A 254 18.43 11.81 6.71
C ALA A 254 17.54 10.90 5.85
N PRO A 255 17.39 11.14 4.54
CA PRO A 255 16.63 10.28 3.66
C PRO A 255 17.31 8.92 3.48
N PHE A 256 16.54 7.90 3.16
CA PHE A 256 17.09 6.64 2.63
C PHE A 256 17.55 6.83 1.19
N ARG A 257 18.73 6.25 0.87
CA ARG A 257 19.29 6.13 -0.48
C ARG A 257 19.65 4.68 -0.74
N ASP A 258 19.84 4.31 -2.01
CA ASP A 258 20.12 2.92 -2.41
C ASP A 258 21.39 2.34 -1.75
N ASP A 259 22.35 3.16 -1.38
CA ASP A 259 23.59 2.79 -0.70
C ASP A 259 23.52 2.85 0.85
N ASP A 260 22.43 3.38 1.40
CA ASP A 260 22.18 3.50 2.85
C ASP A 260 20.69 3.27 3.16
N VAL A 261 20.27 2.01 3.11
CA VAL A 261 18.87 1.61 3.30
C VAL A 261 18.74 0.32 4.10
N GLU A 262 17.65 0.19 4.82
CA GLU A 262 17.25 -1.00 5.55
C GLU A 262 15.74 -1.25 5.43
N PRO A 263 15.28 -2.52 5.52
CA PRO A 263 13.85 -2.82 5.53
C PRO A 263 13.19 -2.25 6.79
N SER A 264 11.86 -2.09 6.76
CA SER A 264 11.14 -1.61 7.94
C SER A 264 11.38 -2.49 9.17
N PRO A 265 11.30 -1.94 10.39
CA PRO A 265 11.30 -2.77 11.58
C PRO A 265 10.15 -3.78 11.52
N GLY A 266 10.39 -4.99 12.03
CA GLY A 266 9.32 -5.97 12.18
C GLY A 266 8.45 -5.68 13.40
N PRO A 267 7.26 -6.30 13.49
CA PRO A 267 6.43 -6.19 14.68
C PRO A 267 7.14 -6.75 15.91
N PRO A 268 6.86 -6.21 17.09
CA PRO A 268 7.35 -6.79 18.34
C PRO A 268 6.92 -8.26 18.47
N ARG A 269 7.76 -9.09 19.09
CA ARG A 269 7.44 -10.52 19.32
C ARG A 269 6.11 -10.65 20.05
N GLY A 270 5.16 -11.41 19.47
CA GLY A 270 3.84 -11.65 20.05
C GLY A 270 2.77 -10.59 19.70
N ALA A 271 3.09 -9.58 18.90
CA ALA A 271 2.07 -8.68 18.36
C ALA A 271 1.33 -9.38 17.21
N THR A 272 -0.01 -9.37 17.27
CA THR A 272 -0.85 -9.69 16.10
C THR A 272 -0.84 -8.49 15.16
N PHE A 273 -0.57 -8.73 13.87
CA PHE A 273 -0.36 -7.66 12.88
C PHE A 273 -1.67 -6.91 12.56
N PHE A 274 -2.79 -7.61 12.67
CA PHE A 274 -4.12 -7.10 12.36
C PHE A 274 -5.09 -7.61 13.44
N SER A 275 -5.53 -6.73 14.30
CA SER A 275 -6.68 -6.90 15.20
C SER A 275 -7.40 -5.58 15.34
#